data_b6a71c1942a70a2c9a754d46a799708a
#
_entry.id   b6a71c1942a70a2c9a754d46a799708a
#
_cell.length_a   1.000
_cell.length_b   1.000
_cell.length_c   1.000
_cell.angle_alpha   90.00
_cell.angle_beta   90.00
_cell.angle_gamma   90.00
#
_symmetry.space_group_name_H-M   'P 1'
#
loop_
_entity.id
_entity.type
_entity.pdbx_description
1 polymer ?
#
loop_
_entity_poly.entity_id
_entity_poly.type
_entity_poly.pdbx_seq_one_letter_code
_entity_poly.pdbx_strand_id
1 'polypeptide(L)'
;MKLLWKLHSGLPREGPGSDEATKRVLSLLPQRRFTRILDVGCGPGMQTLCLARCLAGNIVAVDNHQPYLDVLASNAKAEHFESRVETLNASMDALPFDDGTFDLIWSEGAIYCMGFEQGLNLWRRLLTANGIVVVSELTWLSSNPPEESRRFWKRNYPAMESLEGNTKLVAGSGYELLATYLLPSKAWFRDYYDPLERRIDLFSEKYGRDAALLAELNAAREEIDLFRRYHNVYGYVFYAMQRGLLPEAKGTP
;
A
#
# COMPACT_ATOMS: atom_id res chain seq x y z
N MET A 1 4.34 -19.58 7.62
CA MET A 1 4.21 -18.99 6.27
C MET A 1 3.06 -19.55 5.44
N LYS A 2 3.01 -20.86 5.10
CA LYS A 2 1.93 -21.42 4.23
C LYS A 2 0.50 -21.23 4.76
N LEU A 3 0.29 -21.11 6.06
CA LEU A 3 -1.04 -21.02 6.66
C LEU A 3 -1.55 -19.57 6.75
N LEU A 4 -0.65 -18.61 6.95
CA LEU A 4 -0.95 -17.17 6.90
C LEU A 4 -1.47 -16.78 5.49
N TRP A 5 -0.81 -17.26 4.43
CA TRP A 5 -1.30 -17.08 3.05
C TRP A 5 -2.71 -17.65 2.84
N LYS A 6 -3.03 -18.79 3.49
CA LYS A 6 -4.39 -19.36 3.44
C LYS A 6 -5.40 -18.50 4.17
N LEU A 7 -5.01 -17.88 5.27
CA LEU A 7 -5.88 -16.94 6.00
C LEU A 7 -6.28 -15.77 5.13
N HIS A 8 -5.33 -15.22 4.38
CA HIS A 8 -5.53 -14.07 3.49
C HIS A 8 -6.12 -14.44 2.11
N SER A 9 -5.93 -15.68 1.65
CA SER A 9 -6.41 -16.12 0.32
C SER A 9 -7.91 -15.94 0.16
N GLY A 10 -8.32 -15.19 -0.87
CA GLY A 10 -9.72 -14.89 -1.18
C GLY A 10 -10.29 -13.70 -0.41
N LEU A 11 -9.47 -12.93 0.30
CA LEU A 11 -9.86 -11.60 0.74
C LEU A 11 -9.94 -10.66 -0.46
N PRO A 12 -10.83 -9.65 -0.43
CA PRO A 12 -10.91 -8.63 -1.48
C PRO A 12 -9.62 -7.81 -1.58
N ARG A 13 -8.97 -7.55 -0.44
CA ARG A 13 -7.71 -6.81 -0.30
C ARG A 13 -6.80 -7.49 0.72
N GLU A 14 -5.51 -7.23 0.61
CA GLU A 14 -4.48 -7.68 1.58
C GLU A 14 -4.12 -6.59 2.60
N GLY A 15 -4.82 -5.47 2.55
CA GLY A 15 -4.66 -4.34 3.45
C GLY A 15 -5.82 -3.35 3.33
N PRO A 16 -5.90 -2.39 4.26
CA PRO A 16 -6.92 -1.35 4.25
C PRO A 16 -6.90 -0.51 2.97
N GLY A 17 -8.08 -0.26 2.41
CA GLY A 17 -8.25 0.54 1.20
C GLY A 17 -9.68 0.47 0.67
N SER A 18 -10.00 1.26 -0.33
CA SER A 18 -11.28 1.19 -1.05
C SER A 18 -11.19 1.89 -2.41
N ASP A 19 -12.05 1.48 -3.34
CA ASP A 19 -12.17 2.14 -4.65
C ASP A 19 -12.50 3.63 -4.52
N GLU A 20 -13.31 4.01 -3.52
CA GLU A 20 -13.64 5.40 -3.24
C GLU A 20 -12.40 6.20 -2.82
N ALA A 21 -11.52 5.61 -2.00
CA ALA A 21 -10.28 6.26 -1.58
C ALA A 21 -9.31 6.39 -2.77
N THR A 22 -9.10 5.32 -3.55
CA THR A 22 -8.27 5.33 -4.76
C THR A 22 -8.74 6.43 -5.73
N LYS A 23 -10.06 6.50 -6.03
CA LYS A 23 -10.64 7.55 -6.89
C LYS A 23 -10.48 8.94 -6.30
N ARG A 24 -10.65 9.08 -4.98
CA ARG A 24 -10.48 10.37 -4.31
C ARG A 24 -9.03 10.86 -4.43
N VAL A 25 -8.06 9.99 -4.19
CA VAL A 25 -6.64 10.34 -4.32
C VAL A 25 -6.28 10.67 -5.78
N LEU A 26 -6.76 9.89 -6.75
CA LEU A 26 -6.60 10.22 -8.17
C LEU A 26 -7.13 11.63 -8.51
N SER A 27 -8.25 12.04 -7.92
CA SER A 27 -8.84 13.37 -8.15
C SER A 27 -8.01 14.53 -7.57
N LEU A 28 -7.05 14.24 -6.69
CA LEU A 28 -6.12 15.24 -6.13
C LEU A 28 -4.88 15.44 -7.00
N LEU A 29 -4.63 14.54 -7.96
CA LEU A 29 -3.49 14.64 -8.85
C LEU A 29 -3.71 15.72 -9.92
N PRO A 30 -2.62 16.29 -10.45
CA PRO A 30 -2.70 17.17 -11.63
C PRO A 30 -3.45 16.50 -12.77
N GLN A 31 -4.35 17.25 -13.41
CA GLN A 31 -5.14 16.77 -14.56
C GLN A 31 -4.24 16.56 -15.77
N ARG A 32 -3.79 15.31 -15.95
CA ARG A 32 -2.96 14.90 -17.08
C ARG A 32 -3.23 13.45 -17.45
N ARG A 33 -2.80 13.05 -18.64
CA ARG A 33 -2.86 11.67 -19.08
C ARG A 33 -1.68 10.88 -18.47
N PHE A 34 -1.99 9.78 -17.80
CA PHE A 34 -1.01 8.76 -17.43
C PHE A 34 -1.03 7.65 -18.46
N THR A 35 0.13 7.27 -18.97
CA THR A 35 0.28 6.31 -20.08
C THR A 35 0.94 5.01 -19.65
N ARG A 36 1.90 5.08 -18.75
CA ARG A 36 2.60 3.92 -18.17
C ARG A 36 2.55 3.98 -16.64
N ILE A 37 1.79 3.07 -16.09
CA ILE A 37 1.46 3.03 -14.65
C ILE A 37 2.07 1.77 -14.06
N LEU A 38 2.68 1.89 -12.90
CA LEU A 38 3.19 0.78 -12.10
C LEU A 38 2.41 0.70 -10.80
N ASP A 39 1.79 -0.45 -10.50
CA ASP A 39 1.17 -0.73 -9.20
C ASP A 39 2.05 -1.72 -8.44
N VAL A 40 2.68 -1.28 -7.35
CA VAL A 40 3.67 -2.06 -6.57
C VAL A 40 3.03 -2.61 -5.30
N GLY A 41 3.12 -3.93 -5.12
CA GLY A 41 2.41 -4.63 -4.06
C GLY A 41 0.92 -4.69 -4.36
N CYS A 42 0.57 -5.08 -5.59
CA CYS A 42 -0.81 -5.00 -6.08
C CYS A 42 -1.77 -5.96 -5.37
N GLY A 43 -1.27 -7.01 -4.70
CA GLY A 43 -2.11 -8.04 -4.10
C GLY A 43 -3.07 -8.66 -5.13
N PRO A 44 -4.32 -8.99 -4.74
CA PRO A 44 -5.34 -9.51 -5.65
C PRO A 44 -5.91 -8.46 -6.62
N GLY A 45 -5.44 -7.19 -6.57
CA GLY A 45 -5.61 -6.19 -7.61
C GLY A 45 -6.83 -5.29 -7.54
N MET A 46 -7.49 -5.14 -6.39
CA MET A 46 -8.66 -4.24 -6.31
C MET A 46 -8.32 -2.80 -6.72
N GLN A 47 -7.22 -2.22 -6.19
CA GLN A 47 -6.77 -0.88 -6.59
C GLN A 47 -6.30 -0.85 -8.05
N THR A 48 -5.63 -1.92 -8.55
CA THR A 48 -5.22 -2.02 -9.96
C THR A 48 -6.42 -1.91 -10.90
N LEU A 49 -7.49 -2.66 -10.63
CA LEU A 49 -8.73 -2.61 -11.42
C LEU A 49 -9.43 -1.26 -11.29
N CYS A 50 -9.43 -0.66 -10.11
CA CYS A 50 -9.94 0.69 -9.92
C CYS A 50 -9.16 1.71 -10.78
N LEU A 51 -7.83 1.62 -10.81
CA LEU A 51 -6.98 2.43 -11.67
C LEU A 51 -7.29 2.19 -13.16
N ALA A 52 -7.46 0.93 -13.59
CA ALA A 52 -7.80 0.58 -14.96
C ALA A 52 -9.16 1.11 -15.42
N ARG A 53 -10.15 1.20 -14.51
CA ARG A 53 -11.46 1.82 -14.78
C ARG A 53 -11.37 3.35 -14.88
N CYS A 54 -10.43 3.98 -14.15
CA CYS A 54 -10.31 5.44 -14.08
C CYS A 54 -9.34 6.03 -15.10
N LEU A 55 -8.32 5.27 -15.51
CA LEU A 55 -7.22 5.74 -16.35
C LEU A 55 -7.16 4.93 -17.64
N ALA A 56 -6.74 5.57 -18.73
CA ALA A 56 -6.61 4.92 -20.04
C ALA A 56 -5.22 4.30 -20.31
N GLY A 57 -4.26 4.48 -19.41
CA GLY A 57 -2.89 3.99 -19.54
C GLY A 57 -2.76 2.49 -19.34
N ASN A 58 -1.58 1.96 -19.72
CA ASN A 58 -1.21 0.58 -19.43
C ASN A 58 -0.66 0.48 -18.01
N ILE A 59 -1.08 -0.56 -17.30
CA ILE A 59 -0.70 -0.81 -15.91
C ILE A 59 0.14 -2.09 -15.84
N VAL A 60 1.32 -2.01 -15.25
CA VAL A 60 2.08 -3.17 -14.79
C VAL A 60 1.84 -3.32 -13.30
N ALA A 61 1.22 -4.41 -12.90
CA ALA A 61 0.91 -4.74 -11.52
C ALA A 61 1.89 -5.77 -10.98
N VAL A 62 2.62 -5.41 -9.93
CA VAL A 62 3.71 -6.22 -9.37
C VAL A 62 3.36 -6.71 -7.98
N ASP A 63 3.56 -8.00 -7.76
CA ASP A 63 3.52 -8.65 -6.45
C ASP A 63 4.49 -9.82 -6.44
N ASN A 64 4.94 -10.27 -5.27
CA ASN A 64 5.80 -11.45 -5.16
C ASN A 64 5.03 -12.75 -4.84
N HIS A 65 3.69 -12.67 -4.76
CA HIS A 65 2.83 -13.82 -4.50
C HIS A 65 1.99 -14.17 -5.73
N GLN A 66 2.45 -15.19 -6.49
CA GLN A 66 1.82 -15.58 -7.75
C GLN A 66 0.30 -15.82 -7.67
N PRO A 67 -0.26 -16.45 -6.61
CA PRO A 67 -1.70 -16.63 -6.52
C PRO A 67 -2.52 -15.34 -6.53
N TYR A 68 -1.99 -14.23 -6.02
CA TYR A 68 -2.67 -12.92 -6.12
C TYR A 68 -2.67 -12.39 -7.54
N LEU A 69 -1.54 -12.54 -8.24
CA LEU A 69 -1.42 -12.15 -9.64
C LEU A 69 -2.35 -12.94 -10.55
N ASP A 70 -2.54 -14.24 -10.26
CA ASP A 70 -3.48 -15.09 -10.99
C ASP A 70 -4.93 -14.62 -10.80
N VAL A 71 -5.30 -14.21 -9.57
CA VAL A 71 -6.62 -13.60 -9.26
C VAL A 71 -6.78 -12.29 -10.02
N LEU A 72 -5.78 -11.39 -9.96
CA LEU A 72 -5.81 -10.13 -10.69
C LEU A 72 -5.97 -10.34 -12.20
N ALA A 73 -5.17 -11.23 -12.79
CA ALA A 73 -5.24 -11.52 -14.23
C ALA A 73 -6.63 -12.05 -14.63
N SER A 74 -7.21 -12.95 -13.83
CA SER A 74 -8.56 -13.45 -14.04
C SER A 74 -9.62 -12.33 -13.99
N ASN A 75 -9.53 -11.46 -12.99
CA ASN A 75 -10.47 -10.35 -12.81
C ASN A 75 -10.29 -9.29 -13.91
N ALA A 76 -9.04 -8.98 -14.32
CA ALA A 76 -8.75 -8.07 -15.41
C ALA A 76 -9.36 -8.56 -16.74
N LYS A 77 -9.28 -9.88 -17.00
CA LYS A 77 -9.92 -10.48 -18.16
C LYS A 77 -11.44 -10.41 -18.08
N ALA A 78 -12.03 -10.67 -16.91
CA ALA A 78 -13.48 -10.59 -16.71
C ALA A 78 -14.02 -9.17 -16.95
N GLU A 79 -13.21 -8.13 -16.69
CA GLU A 79 -13.55 -6.73 -16.92
C GLU A 79 -13.01 -6.16 -18.27
N HIS A 80 -12.48 -7.01 -19.15
CA HIS A 80 -11.92 -6.64 -20.46
C HIS A 80 -10.72 -5.67 -20.38
N PHE A 81 -9.89 -5.80 -19.34
CA PHE A 81 -8.65 -5.03 -19.16
C PHE A 81 -7.38 -5.81 -19.46
N GLU A 82 -7.46 -7.06 -19.94
CA GLU A 82 -6.32 -7.95 -20.21
C GLU A 82 -5.29 -7.37 -21.20
N SER A 83 -5.73 -6.47 -22.07
CA SER A 83 -4.81 -5.78 -22.99
C SER A 83 -4.07 -4.59 -22.37
N ARG A 84 -4.47 -4.13 -21.18
CA ARG A 84 -3.92 -2.95 -20.50
C ARG A 84 -3.37 -3.21 -19.11
N VAL A 85 -3.70 -4.35 -18.51
CA VAL A 85 -3.21 -4.76 -17.20
C VAL A 85 -2.32 -5.98 -17.38
N GLU A 86 -1.03 -5.80 -17.15
CA GLU A 86 -0.02 -6.85 -17.13
C GLU A 86 0.37 -7.16 -15.69
N THR A 87 0.50 -8.45 -15.34
CA THR A 87 0.95 -8.88 -14.02
C THR A 87 2.39 -9.34 -14.08
N LEU A 88 3.20 -8.98 -13.10
CA LEU A 88 4.61 -9.36 -12.99
C LEU A 88 4.93 -9.87 -11.59
N ASN A 89 5.41 -11.10 -11.50
CA ASN A 89 5.94 -11.64 -10.25
C ASN A 89 7.38 -11.15 -10.04
N ALA A 90 7.53 -10.17 -9.15
CA ALA A 90 8.83 -9.60 -8.81
C ALA A 90 8.81 -9.02 -7.39
N SER A 91 10.00 -8.88 -6.79
CA SER A 91 10.16 -8.19 -5.52
C SER A 91 10.15 -6.68 -5.73
N MET A 92 9.49 -5.94 -4.82
CA MET A 92 9.36 -4.49 -4.87
C MET A 92 10.70 -3.75 -4.70
N ASP A 93 11.72 -4.40 -4.17
CA ASP A 93 13.09 -3.88 -3.99
C ASP A 93 13.99 -4.17 -5.21
N ALA A 94 13.56 -5.01 -6.15
CA ALA A 94 14.33 -5.42 -7.32
C ALA A 94 13.48 -5.38 -8.61
N LEU A 95 12.84 -4.26 -8.87
CA LEU A 95 11.97 -4.06 -10.04
C LEU A 95 12.80 -3.99 -11.34
N PRO A 96 12.50 -4.87 -12.34
CA PRO A 96 13.33 -5.05 -13.54
C PRO A 96 12.94 -4.06 -14.65
N PHE A 97 12.88 -2.78 -14.33
CA PHE A 97 12.52 -1.73 -15.29
C PHE A 97 13.63 -0.71 -15.45
N ASP A 98 13.71 -0.14 -16.64
CA ASP A 98 14.61 0.95 -16.97
C ASP A 98 14.22 2.24 -16.25
N ASP A 99 15.19 3.15 -16.10
CA ASP A 99 14.96 4.47 -15.54
C ASP A 99 13.99 5.27 -16.41
N GLY A 100 13.13 6.06 -15.76
CA GLY A 100 12.19 6.92 -16.45
C GLY A 100 11.08 6.20 -17.22
N THR A 101 10.74 4.96 -16.82
CA THR A 101 9.74 4.16 -17.52
C THR A 101 8.30 4.57 -17.21
N PHE A 102 7.99 5.00 -15.98
CA PHE A 102 6.62 5.22 -15.52
C PHE A 102 6.31 6.70 -15.29
N ASP A 103 5.12 7.11 -15.65
CA ASP A 103 4.59 8.44 -15.35
C ASP A 103 3.72 8.45 -14.08
N LEU A 104 3.27 7.27 -13.61
CA LEU A 104 2.61 7.07 -12.32
C LEU A 104 3.10 5.77 -11.67
N ILE A 105 3.54 5.84 -10.42
CA ILE A 105 3.72 4.68 -9.54
C ILE A 105 2.66 4.76 -8.46
N TRP A 106 2.00 3.63 -8.19
CA TRP A 106 0.95 3.48 -7.18
C TRP A 106 1.29 2.34 -6.23
N SER A 107 1.03 2.50 -4.94
CA SER A 107 1.23 1.43 -3.94
C SER A 107 0.32 1.66 -2.74
N GLU A 108 -0.62 0.77 -2.51
CA GLU A 108 -1.53 0.83 -1.36
C GLU A 108 -1.18 -0.24 -0.33
N GLY A 109 -0.82 0.16 0.89
CA GLY A 109 -0.58 -0.74 2.02
C GLY A 109 0.57 -1.71 1.82
N ALA A 110 1.61 -1.36 1.04
CA ALA A 110 2.69 -2.27 0.71
C ALA A 110 4.10 -1.70 0.94
N ILE A 111 4.34 -0.40 0.75
CA ILE A 111 5.67 0.21 0.82
C ILE A 111 6.36 -0.02 2.18
N TYR A 112 5.58 -0.14 3.26
CA TYR A 112 6.10 -0.39 4.61
C TYR A 112 6.93 -1.68 4.70
N CYS A 113 6.69 -2.67 3.82
CA CYS A 113 7.43 -3.94 3.79
C CYS A 113 8.92 -3.76 3.53
N MET A 114 9.29 -2.69 2.82
CA MET A 114 10.70 -2.33 2.59
C MET A 114 11.12 -1.04 3.32
N GLY A 115 10.18 -0.35 3.93
CA GLY A 115 10.37 0.97 4.56
C GLY A 115 10.06 2.12 3.62
N PHE A 116 9.32 3.11 4.15
CA PHE A 116 8.79 4.23 3.38
C PHE A 116 9.88 5.00 2.62
N GLU A 117 10.92 5.47 3.33
CA GLU A 117 12.04 6.22 2.73
C GLU A 117 12.81 5.37 1.71
N GLN A 118 13.09 4.11 2.04
CA GLN A 118 13.80 3.22 1.14
C GLN A 118 13.02 2.98 -0.16
N GLY A 119 11.72 2.74 -0.06
CA GLY A 119 10.85 2.57 -1.22
C GLY A 119 10.83 3.81 -2.11
N LEU A 120 10.66 4.99 -1.52
CA LEU A 120 10.69 6.25 -2.26
C LEU A 120 12.01 6.43 -3.02
N ASN A 121 13.14 6.19 -2.36
CA ASN A 121 14.47 6.33 -2.97
C ASN A 121 14.69 5.34 -4.12
N LEU A 122 14.31 4.06 -3.95
CA LEU A 122 14.48 3.02 -4.96
C LEU A 122 13.58 3.23 -6.17
N TRP A 123 12.32 3.61 -5.97
CA TRP A 123 11.36 3.76 -7.06
C TRP A 123 11.51 5.08 -7.82
N ARG A 124 12.21 6.06 -7.23
CA ARG A 124 12.42 7.37 -7.85
C ARG A 124 13.05 7.30 -9.24
N ARG A 125 13.99 6.40 -9.45
CA ARG A 125 14.64 6.21 -10.76
C ARG A 125 13.65 5.79 -11.85
N LEU A 126 12.63 5.00 -11.48
CA LEU A 126 11.63 4.44 -12.40
C LEU A 126 10.68 5.50 -12.96
N LEU A 127 10.54 6.64 -12.27
CA LEU A 127 9.68 7.73 -12.68
C LEU A 127 10.30 8.57 -13.80
N THR A 128 9.48 8.99 -14.75
CA THR A 128 9.81 10.08 -15.70
C THR A 128 10.15 11.37 -14.94
N ALA A 129 10.71 12.38 -15.62
CA ALA A 129 11.12 13.66 -15.01
C ALA A 129 10.01 14.35 -14.19
N ASN A 130 8.75 14.24 -14.65
CA ASN A 130 7.59 14.79 -13.97
C ASN A 130 6.66 13.69 -13.43
N GLY A 131 7.19 12.47 -13.24
CA GLY A 131 6.44 11.31 -12.77
C GLY A 131 5.90 11.54 -11.38
N ILE A 132 4.77 10.90 -11.08
CA ILE A 132 4.11 10.95 -9.78
C ILE A 132 4.21 9.58 -9.12
N VAL A 133 4.46 9.57 -7.81
CA VAL A 133 4.27 8.39 -6.97
C VAL A 133 3.16 8.67 -5.96
N VAL A 134 2.29 7.70 -5.79
CA VAL A 134 1.24 7.70 -4.77
C VAL A 134 1.41 6.46 -3.93
N VAL A 135 1.57 6.63 -2.64
CA VAL A 135 1.67 5.52 -1.69
C VAL A 135 0.78 5.77 -0.47
N SER A 136 0.24 4.71 0.10
CA SER A 136 -0.35 4.79 1.43
C SER A 136 0.62 4.25 2.47
N GLU A 137 0.81 5.03 3.54
CA GLU A 137 1.76 4.72 4.61
C GLU A 137 1.10 4.87 5.98
N LEU A 138 1.42 3.95 6.90
CA LEU A 138 0.92 3.96 8.27
C LEU A 138 1.53 5.12 9.04
N THR A 139 0.67 5.99 9.57
CA THR A 139 1.06 7.30 10.05
C THR A 139 0.42 7.60 11.40
N TRP A 140 1.17 8.16 12.34
CA TRP A 140 0.64 8.73 13.57
C TRP A 140 -0.15 10.02 13.26
N LEU A 141 -1.41 10.04 13.68
CA LEU A 141 -2.31 11.19 13.57
C LEU A 141 -2.32 12.03 14.85
N SER A 142 -1.86 11.45 15.96
CA SER A 142 -1.76 12.11 17.26
C SER A 142 -0.29 12.31 17.64
N SER A 143 0.03 13.49 18.17
CA SER A 143 1.36 13.77 18.73
C SER A 143 1.60 13.10 20.08
N ASN A 144 0.54 12.63 20.74
CA ASN A 144 0.62 11.90 22.01
C ASN A 144 -0.26 10.64 21.95
N PRO A 145 0.14 9.61 21.20
CA PRO A 145 -0.63 8.39 21.10
C PRO A 145 -0.64 7.64 22.44
N PRO A 146 -1.75 6.94 22.79
CA PRO A 146 -1.84 6.11 23.96
C PRO A 146 -0.72 5.08 24.04
N GLU A 147 -0.28 4.76 25.26
CA GLU A 147 0.86 3.85 25.50
C GLU A 147 0.64 2.46 24.88
N GLU A 148 -0.60 1.97 24.88
CA GLU A 148 -0.93 0.69 24.28
C GLU A 148 -0.66 0.69 22.78
N SER A 149 -1.13 1.70 22.05
CA SER A 149 -0.89 1.81 20.59
C SER A 149 0.59 2.06 20.28
N ARG A 150 1.30 2.85 21.10
CA ARG A 150 2.76 3.04 20.95
C ARG A 150 3.52 1.74 21.10
N ARG A 151 3.23 0.93 22.15
CA ARG A 151 3.91 -0.36 22.39
C ARG A 151 3.65 -1.35 21.24
N PHE A 152 2.41 -1.40 20.77
CA PHE A 152 2.05 -2.29 19.68
C PHE A 152 2.85 -1.94 18.41
N TRP A 153 2.83 -0.68 17.98
CA TRP A 153 3.50 -0.27 16.75
C TRP A 153 5.03 -0.22 16.87
N LYS A 154 5.57 0.09 18.05
CA LYS A 154 7.01 -0.05 18.31
C LYS A 154 7.51 -1.48 18.09
N ARG A 155 6.67 -2.49 18.38
CA ARG A 155 6.99 -3.91 18.16
C ARG A 155 6.81 -4.33 16.69
N ASN A 156 5.72 -3.87 16.05
CA ASN A 156 5.31 -4.38 14.74
C ASN A 156 5.77 -3.52 13.57
N TYR A 157 5.86 -2.21 13.77
CA TYR A 157 6.36 -1.26 12.77
C TYR A 157 7.08 -0.08 13.44
N PRO A 158 8.31 -0.26 13.91
CA PRO A 158 9.06 0.77 14.66
C PRO A 158 9.42 2.01 13.82
N ALA A 159 9.38 1.91 12.49
CA ALA A 159 9.63 3.02 11.58
C ALA A 159 8.41 3.94 11.33
N MET A 160 7.29 3.69 12.03
CA MET A 160 6.07 4.48 11.88
C MET A 160 6.28 5.92 12.34
N GLU A 161 6.08 6.86 11.44
CA GLU A 161 6.30 8.30 11.64
C GLU A 161 4.99 9.09 11.73
N SER A 162 5.09 10.35 12.16
CA SER A 162 4.01 11.32 12.08
C SER A 162 3.84 11.84 10.64
N LEU A 163 2.72 12.53 10.37
CA LEU A 163 2.51 13.22 9.09
C LEU A 163 3.66 14.19 8.76
N GLU A 164 4.14 14.94 9.76
CA GLU A 164 5.28 15.84 9.60
C GLU A 164 6.58 15.08 9.31
N GLY A 165 6.84 13.97 10.04
CA GLY A 165 8.00 13.11 9.82
C GLY A 165 8.01 12.55 8.41
N ASN A 166 6.91 11.92 7.96
CA ASN A 166 6.79 11.41 6.60
C ASN A 166 6.92 12.51 5.53
N THR A 167 6.38 13.71 5.77
CA THR A 167 6.56 14.85 4.84
C THR A 167 8.03 15.25 4.70
N LYS A 168 8.81 15.21 5.79
CA LYS A 168 10.27 15.45 5.73
C LYS A 168 11.00 14.37 4.95
N LEU A 169 10.61 13.10 5.14
CA LEU A 169 11.18 11.97 4.37
C LEU A 169 10.87 12.11 2.87
N VAL A 170 9.66 12.52 2.51
CA VAL A 170 9.26 12.82 1.12
C VAL A 170 10.19 13.87 0.50
N ALA A 171 10.37 15.01 1.17
CA ALA A 171 11.25 16.07 0.70
C ALA A 171 12.73 15.62 0.62
N GLY A 172 13.20 14.89 1.64
CA GLY A 172 14.55 14.32 1.68
C GLY A 172 14.83 13.33 0.57
N SER A 173 13.83 12.58 0.12
CA SER A 173 13.90 11.65 -1.01
C SER A 173 13.78 12.33 -2.39
N GLY A 174 13.75 13.67 -2.44
CA GLY A 174 13.74 14.43 -3.69
C GLY A 174 12.37 14.46 -4.38
N TYR A 175 11.31 14.44 -3.60
CA TYR A 175 9.94 14.61 -4.09
C TYR A 175 9.32 15.92 -3.59
N GLU A 176 8.40 16.44 -4.38
CA GLU A 176 7.48 17.49 -3.99
C GLU A 176 6.14 16.87 -3.59
N LEU A 177 5.68 17.15 -2.36
CA LEU A 177 4.38 16.68 -1.88
C LEU A 177 3.26 17.48 -2.56
N LEU A 178 2.41 16.79 -3.32
CA LEU A 178 1.25 17.38 -3.99
C LEU A 178 0.01 17.41 -3.11
N ALA A 179 -0.25 16.29 -2.44
CA ALA A 179 -1.42 16.13 -1.58
C ALA A 179 -1.23 15.00 -0.58
N THR A 180 -1.99 15.06 0.51
CA THR A 180 -2.20 13.94 1.43
C THR A 180 -3.68 13.64 1.55
N TYR A 181 -4.03 12.38 1.84
CA TYR A 181 -5.40 11.97 2.08
C TYR A 181 -5.44 10.88 3.15
N LEU A 182 -6.09 11.16 4.27
CA LEU A 182 -6.31 10.18 5.33
C LEU A 182 -7.36 9.17 4.88
N LEU A 183 -6.98 7.89 4.86
CA LEU A 183 -7.90 6.79 4.57
C LEU A 183 -9.00 6.73 5.64
N PRO A 184 -10.28 6.85 5.29
CA PRO A 184 -11.38 6.76 6.25
C PRO A 184 -11.40 5.42 6.97
N SER A 185 -11.70 5.42 8.27
CA SER A 185 -11.73 4.18 9.08
C SER A 185 -12.67 3.10 8.51
N LYS A 186 -13.77 3.48 7.87
CA LYS A 186 -14.67 2.54 7.19
C LYS A 186 -13.98 1.69 6.10
N ALA A 187 -12.93 2.22 5.45
CA ALA A 187 -12.18 1.51 4.43
C ALA A 187 -11.21 0.45 5.00
N TRP A 188 -10.99 0.47 6.30
CA TRP A 188 -10.27 -0.58 7.01
C TRP A 188 -11.15 -1.80 7.27
N PHE A 189 -12.43 -1.57 7.56
CA PHE A 189 -13.34 -2.65 7.97
C PHE A 189 -13.96 -3.36 6.76
N ARG A 190 -14.67 -2.65 5.89
CA ARG A 190 -15.53 -3.23 4.85
C ARG A 190 -14.84 -4.28 3.97
N ASP A 191 -13.67 -3.94 3.42
CA ASP A 191 -13.01 -4.76 2.40
C ASP A 191 -11.78 -5.52 2.94
N TYR A 192 -11.42 -5.32 4.21
CA TYR A 192 -10.26 -5.98 4.83
C TYR A 192 -10.56 -6.55 6.21
N TYR A 193 -10.78 -5.76 7.28
CA TYR A 193 -10.89 -6.30 8.63
C TYR A 193 -12.13 -7.16 8.86
N ASP A 194 -13.31 -6.77 8.37
CA ASP A 194 -14.52 -7.58 8.56
C ASP A 194 -14.44 -8.94 7.84
N PRO A 195 -13.95 -9.03 6.58
CA PRO A 195 -13.67 -10.31 5.94
C PRO A 195 -12.60 -11.13 6.67
N LEU A 196 -11.50 -10.48 7.10
CA LEU A 196 -10.40 -11.14 7.81
C LEU A 196 -10.87 -11.72 9.15
N GLU A 197 -11.64 -10.97 9.94
CA GLU A 197 -12.15 -11.40 11.24
C GLU A 197 -13.02 -12.65 11.10
N ARG A 198 -13.94 -12.68 10.12
CA ARG A 198 -14.73 -13.89 9.82
C ARG A 198 -13.84 -15.10 9.48
N ARG A 199 -12.74 -14.89 8.75
CA ARG A 199 -11.80 -15.96 8.43
C ARG A 199 -11.00 -16.41 9.66
N ILE A 200 -10.60 -15.48 10.52
CA ILE A 200 -9.92 -15.79 11.79
C ILE A 200 -10.81 -16.71 12.64
N ASP A 201 -12.11 -16.45 12.71
CA ASP A 201 -13.04 -17.29 13.47
C ASP A 201 -13.12 -18.71 12.89
N LEU A 202 -13.33 -18.82 11.56
CA LEU A 202 -13.37 -20.12 10.87
C LEU A 202 -12.05 -20.91 11.02
N PHE A 203 -10.90 -20.24 10.95
CA PHE A 203 -9.60 -20.87 11.11
C PHE A 203 -9.34 -21.29 12.56
N SER A 204 -9.79 -20.50 13.54
CA SER A 204 -9.69 -20.83 14.95
C SER A 204 -10.50 -22.10 15.28
N GLU A 205 -11.71 -22.23 14.74
CA GLU A 205 -12.53 -23.43 14.89
C GLU A 205 -11.86 -24.66 14.25
N LYS A 206 -11.37 -24.49 13.01
CA LYS A 206 -10.82 -25.60 12.23
C LYS A 206 -9.46 -26.07 12.73
N TYR A 207 -8.60 -25.17 13.18
CA TYR A 207 -7.19 -25.42 13.48
C TYR A 207 -6.83 -25.10 14.94
N GLY A 208 -7.80 -25.00 15.83
CA GLY A 208 -7.62 -24.57 17.23
C GLY A 208 -6.70 -25.43 18.11
N ARG A 209 -6.07 -26.50 17.53
CA ARG A 209 -5.04 -27.30 18.19
C ARG A 209 -3.61 -26.93 17.79
N ASP A 210 -3.45 -26.05 16.80
CA ASP A 210 -2.15 -25.55 16.36
C ASP A 210 -1.81 -24.27 17.11
N ALA A 211 -0.95 -24.37 18.12
CA ALA A 211 -0.58 -23.25 18.97
C ALA A 211 0.13 -22.10 18.21
N ALA A 212 0.93 -22.43 17.19
CA ALA A 212 1.62 -21.43 16.40
C ALA A 212 0.63 -20.61 15.54
N LEU A 213 -0.33 -21.33 14.92
CA LEU A 213 -1.40 -20.66 14.17
C LEU A 213 -2.29 -19.81 15.08
N LEU A 214 -2.68 -20.31 16.23
CA LEU A 214 -3.48 -19.54 17.19
C LEU A 214 -2.77 -18.25 17.63
N ALA A 215 -1.45 -18.28 17.79
CA ALA A 215 -0.68 -17.07 18.08
C ALA A 215 -0.76 -16.04 16.94
N GLU A 216 -0.65 -16.47 15.66
CA GLU A 216 -0.82 -15.60 14.50
C GLU A 216 -2.24 -15.03 14.40
N LEU A 217 -3.27 -15.86 14.58
CA LEU A 217 -4.67 -15.43 14.57
C LEU A 217 -4.98 -14.43 15.70
N ASN A 218 -4.42 -14.64 16.88
CA ASN A 218 -4.58 -13.73 18.01
C ASN A 218 -3.85 -12.40 17.78
N ALA A 219 -2.69 -12.40 17.13
CA ALA A 219 -1.98 -11.17 16.75
C ALA A 219 -2.80 -10.35 15.73
N ALA A 220 -3.44 -11.00 14.76
CA ALA A 220 -4.33 -10.33 13.82
C ALA A 220 -5.57 -9.73 14.52
N ARG A 221 -6.16 -10.45 15.49
CA ARG A 221 -7.26 -9.91 16.32
C ARG A 221 -6.82 -8.72 17.15
N GLU A 222 -5.62 -8.79 17.78
CA GLU A 222 -5.06 -7.70 18.57
C GLU A 222 -4.95 -6.41 17.72
N GLU A 223 -4.50 -6.53 16.47
CA GLU A 223 -4.41 -5.40 15.53
C GLU A 223 -5.80 -4.81 15.19
N ILE A 224 -6.77 -5.67 14.84
CA ILE A 224 -8.14 -5.26 14.53
C ILE A 224 -8.77 -4.52 15.72
N ASP A 225 -8.66 -5.09 16.93
CA ASP A 225 -9.21 -4.49 18.14
C ASP A 225 -8.50 -3.20 18.53
N LEU A 226 -7.20 -3.13 18.30
CA LEU A 226 -6.43 -1.90 18.52
C LEU A 226 -6.93 -0.80 17.58
N PHE A 227 -7.13 -1.08 16.28
CA PHE A 227 -7.63 -0.12 15.33
C PHE A 227 -9.07 0.33 15.66
N ARG A 228 -9.94 -0.58 16.10
CA ARG A 228 -11.30 -0.18 16.56
C ARG A 228 -11.26 0.88 17.65
N ARG A 229 -10.33 0.74 18.60
CA ARG A 229 -10.19 1.68 19.73
C ARG A 229 -9.46 2.97 19.38
N TYR A 230 -8.52 2.91 18.44
CA TYR A 230 -7.55 3.99 18.18
C TYR A 230 -7.51 4.47 16.74
N HIS A 231 -8.56 4.27 15.93
CA HIS A 231 -8.64 4.68 14.53
C HIS A 231 -8.48 6.20 14.29
N ASN A 232 -8.58 7.02 15.34
CA ASN A 232 -8.33 8.46 15.31
C ASN A 232 -6.91 8.85 15.76
N VAL A 233 -6.10 7.87 16.18
CA VAL A 233 -4.75 8.07 16.71
C VAL A 233 -3.70 7.76 15.63
N TYR A 234 -3.99 6.80 14.76
CA TYR A 234 -3.15 6.40 13.64
C TYR A 234 -4.01 5.87 12.49
N GLY A 235 -3.43 5.80 11.31
CA GLY A 235 -4.09 5.26 10.14
C GLY A 235 -3.22 5.36 8.90
N TYR A 236 -3.71 4.81 7.79
CA TYR A 236 -3.07 5.02 6.50
C TYR A 236 -3.34 6.43 5.99
N VAL A 237 -2.26 7.12 5.62
CA VAL A 237 -2.29 8.38 4.89
C VAL A 237 -1.72 8.13 3.50
N PHE A 238 -2.45 8.51 2.47
CA PHE A 238 -1.92 8.59 1.12
C PHE A 238 -1.05 9.82 0.97
N TYR A 239 0.12 9.63 0.38
CA TYR A 239 1.05 10.67 -0.03
C TYR A 239 1.12 10.66 -1.55
N ALA A 240 0.61 11.69 -2.19
CA ALA A 240 0.75 11.93 -3.62
C ALA A 240 1.92 12.91 -3.82
N MET A 241 2.93 12.48 -4.55
CA MET A 241 4.21 13.18 -4.65
C MET A 241 4.68 13.21 -6.09
N GLN A 242 5.25 14.32 -6.52
CA GLN A 242 5.88 14.45 -7.83
C GLN A 242 7.40 14.34 -7.69
N ARG A 243 8.04 13.66 -8.66
CA ARG A 243 9.50 13.63 -8.76
C ARG A 243 10.02 15.06 -8.94
N GLY A 244 10.71 15.59 -7.90
CA GLY A 244 11.39 16.86 -7.90
C GLY A 244 12.85 16.74 -8.36
N LEU A 245 13.55 17.87 -8.38
CA LEU A 245 15.01 17.88 -8.46
C LEU A 245 15.56 17.40 -7.12
N LEU A 246 16.61 16.58 -7.16
CA LEU A 246 17.34 16.28 -5.91
C LEU A 246 17.92 17.59 -5.38
N PRO A 247 17.87 17.84 -4.05
CA PRO A 247 18.63 18.94 -3.48
C PRO A 247 20.09 18.78 -3.90
N GLU A 248 20.67 19.85 -4.44
CA GLU A 248 22.11 19.85 -4.75
C GLU A 248 22.87 19.39 -3.50
N ALA A 249 23.75 18.40 -3.67
CA ALA A 249 24.65 18.00 -2.59
C ALA A 249 25.39 19.27 -2.16
N LYS A 250 25.11 19.76 -0.93
CA LYS A 250 25.87 20.89 -0.39
C LYS A 250 27.32 20.49 -0.47
N GLY A 251 28.04 21.11 -1.43
CA GLY A 251 29.45 20.91 -1.58
C GLY A 251 30.09 21.12 -0.23
N THR A 252 30.78 20.10 0.26
CA THR A 252 31.66 20.23 1.42
C THR A 252 32.73 21.26 1.07
N PRO A 253 32.93 22.29 1.89
CA PRO A 253 33.97 23.29 1.66
C PRO A 253 35.38 22.69 1.73
#